data_d6373f453ffbe2585e980c020f08fd03
#
_entry.id   d6373f453ffbe2585e980c020f08fd03
#
_cell.length_a   1.000
_cell.length_b   1.000
_cell.length_c   1.000
_cell.angle_alpha   90.00
_cell.angle_beta   90.00
_cell.angle_gamma   90.00
#
_symmetry.space_group_name_H-M   'P 1'
#
loop_
_entity.id
_entity.type
_entity.pdbx_description
1 polymer ?
#
loop_
_entity_poly.entity_id
_entity_poly.type
_entity_poly.pdbx_seq_one_letter_code
_entity_poly.pdbx_strand_id
1 'polypeptide(L)'
;TFVTFAQLRIDETDFLHHCDATFKGAVRFKGWNINSDGSDGDYYHPFDAPQSIFGIHPAYHYHRRSVRGARQPSFAHAMSVLPTLMDANRAPKLLGSDPFEGLTNYSFHLDTSLMGEYLKHYCRR
;
A
#
# COMPACT_ATOMS: atom_id res chain seq x y z
N THR A 1 0.44 -14.24 1.81
CA THR A 1 1.93 -14.26 1.90
C THR A 1 2.40 -13.91 3.31
N PHE A 2 1.96 -12.79 3.92
CA PHE A 2 2.40 -12.41 5.28
C PHE A 2 2.01 -13.44 6.35
N VAL A 3 0.79 -13.97 6.30
CA VAL A 3 0.36 -15.05 7.21
C VAL A 3 1.31 -16.25 7.13
N THR A 4 1.71 -16.63 5.92
CA THR A 4 2.66 -17.74 5.69
C THR A 4 4.04 -17.41 6.26
N PHE A 5 4.55 -16.20 6.04
CA PHE A 5 5.85 -15.78 6.55
C PHE A 5 5.87 -15.71 8.07
N ALA A 6 4.79 -15.20 8.69
CA ALA A 6 4.63 -15.19 10.13
C ALA A 6 4.57 -16.61 10.71
N GLN A 7 3.81 -17.53 10.08
CA GLN A 7 3.75 -18.93 10.47
C GLN A 7 5.11 -19.64 10.39
N LEU A 8 5.88 -19.31 9.38
CA LEU A 8 7.24 -19.82 9.21
C LEU A 8 8.26 -19.11 10.13
N ARG A 9 7.85 -18.09 10.88
CA ARG A 9 8.73 -17.29 11.75
C ARG A 9 9.88 -16.65 10.98
N ILE A 10 9.64 -16.25 9.74
CA ILE A 10 10.61 -15.48 8.95
C ILE A 10 10.75 -14.10 9.61
N ASP A 11 11.98 -13.68 9.86
CA ASP A 11 12.26 -12.31 10.29
C ASP A 11 12.08 -11.35 9.10
N GLU A 12 11.25 -10.32 9.29
CA GLU A 12 10.94 -9.38 8.20
C GLU A 12 12.12 -8.53 7.79
N THR A 13 12.96 -8.14 8.74
CA THR A 13 14.17 -7.33 8.47
C THR A 13 15.19 -8.16 7.69
N ASP A 14 15.41 -9.39 8.12
CA ASP A 14 16.28 -10.35 7.43
C ASP A 14 15.81 -10.61 6.00
N PHE A 15 14.49 -10.81 5.84
CA PHE A 15 13.86 -10.99 4.53
C PHE A 15 14.03 -9.76 3.62
N LEU A 16 13.78 -8.54 4.14
CA LEU A 16 13.95 -7.30 3.39
C LEU A 16 15.38 -7.14 2.86
N HIS A 17 16.37 -7.42 3.70
CA HIS A 17 17.79 -7.33 3.32
C HIS A 17 18.20 -8.37 2.27
N HIS A 18 17.81 -9.63 2.46
CA HIS A 18 18.22 -10.70 1.56
C HIS A 18 17.51 -10.69 0.20
N CYS A 19 16.31 -10.12 0.14
CA CYS A 19 15.51 -10.07 -1.09
C CYS A 19 15.58 -8.70 -1.79
N ASP A 20 16.44 -7.80 -1.33
CA ASP A 20 16.52 -6.41 -1.80
C ASP A 20 15.13 -5.77 -1.87
N ALA A 21 14.37 -5.98 -0.80
CA ALA A 21 12.95 -5.67 -0.76
C ALA A 21 12.67 -4.30 -0.15
N THR A 22 11.61 -3.65 -0.64
CA THR A 22 11.08 -2.39 -0.10
C THR A 22 9.58 -2.47 0.12
N PHE A 23 9.06 -1.63 1.00
CA PHE A 23 7.62 -1.57 1.27
C PHE A 23 6.83 -1.05 0.07
N LYS A 24 5.68 -1.65 -0.16
CA LYS A 24 4.71 -1.26 -1.18
C LYS A 24 3.33 -1.09 -0.53
N GLY A 25 2.85 0.16 -0.44
CA GLY A 25 1.54 0.48 0.15
C GLY A 25 0.42 0.68 -0.88
N ALA A 26 0.78 0.94 -2.14
CA ALA A 26 -0.17 1.22 -3.20
C ALA A 26 0.43 0.92 -4.57
N VAL A 27 -0.44 0.88 -5.58
CA VAL A 27 -0.04 0.95 -7.00
C VAL A 27 -0.43 2.32 -7.52
N ARG A 28 0.51 3.04 -8.16
CA ARG A 28 0.22 4.28 -8.87
C ARG A 28 0.08 4.00 -10.35
N PHE A 29 -1.09 4.28 -10.88
CA PHE A 29 -1.39 4.19 -12.31
C PHE A 29 -1.19 5.57 -12.93
N LYS A 30 -0.25 5.69 -13.87
CA LYS A 30 0.06 6.93 -14.59
C LYS A 30 -0.44 6.84 -16.03
N GLY A 31 -1.15 7.88 -16.51
CA GLY A 31 -1.67 7.92 -17.87
C GLY A 31 -2.76 6.87 -18.16
N TRP A 32 -3.44 6.35 -17.15
CA TRP A 32 -4.47 5.33 -17.31
C TRP A 32 -5.87 5.90 -17.54
N ASN A 33 -6.07 7.14 -17.16
CA ASN A 33 -7.32 7.86 -17.38
C ASN A 33 -7.04 9.24 -17.94
N ILE A 34 -8.05 9.82 -18.55
CA ILE A 34 -8.01 11.20 -19.04
C ILE A 34 -8.87 12.03 -18.10
N ASN A 35 -8.31 13.12 -17.60
CA ASN A 35 -9.01 14.09 -16.79
C ASN A 35 -10.03 14.88 -17.62
N SER A 36 -10.97 15.56 -16.98
CA SER A 36 -11.99 16.36 -17.64
C SER A 36 -11.45 17.52 -18.49
N ASP A 37 -10.23 17.93 -18.24
CA ASP A 37 -9.49 18.96 -19.01
C ASP A 37 -8.67 18.40 -20.20
N GLY A 38 -8.75 17.08 -20.43
CA GLY A 38 -8.02 16.38 -21.49
C GLY A 38 -6.58 16.00 -21.15
N SER A 39 -6.10 16.30 -19.94
CA SER A 39 -4.77 15.88 -19.50
C SER A 39 -4.74 14.41 -19.05
N ASP A 40 -3.57 13.80 -19.13
CA ASP A 40 -3.35 12.47 -18.57
C ASP A 40 -3.57 12.50 -17.06
N GLY A 41 -4.40 11.55 -16.59
CA GLY A 41 -4.67 11.38 -15.18
C GLY A 41 -3.79 10.30 -14.57
N ASP A 42 -3.53 10.44 -13.30
CA ASP A 42 -2.95 9.40 -12.49
C ASP A 42 -3.74 9.19 -11.19
N TYR A 43 -3.67 8.00 -10.64
CA TYR A 43 -4.31 7.71 -9.37
C TYR A 43 -3.58 6.60 -8.61
N TYR A 44 -3.73 6.60 -7.30
CA TYR A 44 -3.31 5.51 -6.43
C TYR A 44 -4.42 4.49 -6.21
N HIS A 45 -4.04 3.22 -6.20
CA HIS A 45 -4.84 2.11 -5.69
C HIS A 45 -4.17 1.60 -4.41
N PRO A 46 -4.58 2.09 -3.23
CA PRO A 46 -4.05 1.65 -1.94
C PRO A 46 -4.41 0.18 -1.66
N PHE A 47 -3.62 -0.47 -0.79
CA PHE A 47 -3.90 -1.86 -0.38
C PHE A 47 -4.87 -1.96 0.79
N ASP A 48 -5.31 -0.86 1.35
CA ASP A 48 -6.40 -0.81 2.30
C ASP A 48 -7.72 -0.42 1.63
N ALA A 49 -8.80 -0.97 2.15
CA ALA A 49 -10.14 -0.61 1.72
C ALA A 49 -10.72 0.47 2.64
N PRO A 50 -11.37 1.51 2.09
CA PRO A 50 -12.00 2.53 2.92
C PRO A 50 -13.14 1.93 3.75
N GLN A 51 -13.16 2.26 5.04
CA GLN A 51 -14.19 1.79 5.96
C GLN A 51 -15.50 2.53 5.72
N SER A 52 -16.62 1.80 5.78
CA SER A 52 -17.96 2.41 5.73
C SER A 52 -18.20 3.29 6.94
N ILE A 53 -18.80 4.46 6.72
CA ILE A 53 -19.20 5.42 7.76
C ILE A 53 -20.72 5.32 7.89
N PHE A 54 -21.20 4.87 9.05
CA PHE A 54 -22.63 4.61 9.29
C PHE A 54 -23.30 3.75 8.21
N GLY A 55 -22.58 2.71 7.75
CA GLY A 55 -23.10 1.80 6.71
C GLY A 55 -23.06 2.36 5.28
N ILE A 56 -22.56 3.58 5.09
CA ILE A 56 -22.47 4.24 3.78
C ILE A 56 -21.03 4.21 3.30
N HIS A 57 -20.81 3.78 2.06
CA HIS A 57 -19.49 3.76 1.47
C HIS A 57 -18.90 5.18 1.34
N PRO A 58 -17.64 5.44 1.73
CA PRO A 58 -17.05 6.78 1.73
C PRO A 58 -17.05 7.49 0.37
N ALA A 59 -17.04 6.74 -0.73
CA ALA A 59 -17.15 7.32 -2.07
C ALA A 59 -18.41 8.18 -2.25
N TYR A 60 -19.52 7.84 -1.60
CA TYR A 60 -20.73 8.65 -1.62
C TYR A 60 -20.50 10.02 -0.95
N HIS A 61 -19.87 10.01 0.22
CA HIS A 61 -19.57 11.26 0.94
C HIS A 61 -18.59 12.12 0.18
N TYR A 62 -17.57 11.50 -0.42
CA TYR A 62 -16.57 12.18 -1.25
C TYR A 62 -17.23 12.82 -2.47
N HIS A 63 -18.03 12.06 -3.23
CA HIS A 63 -18.75 12.56 -4.40
C HIS A 63 -19.69 13.72 -4.03
N ARG A 64 -20.47 13.57 -2.96
CA ARG A 64 -21.39 14.60 -2.49
C ARG A 64 -20.70 15.91 -2.14
N ARG A 65 -19.48 15.84 -1.58
CA ARG A 65 -18.65 17.04 -1.31
C ARG A 65 -18.12 17.65 -2.61
N SER A 66 -17.68 16.84 -3.57
CA SER A 66 -17.23 17.29 -4.88
C SER A 66 -18.32 18.06 -5.62
N VAL A 67 -19.52 17.51 -5.69
CA VAL A 67 -20.67 18.16 -6.35
C VAL A 67 -21.04 19.49 -5.69
N ARG A 68 -20.77 19.66 -4.40
CA ARG A 68 -20.96 20.92 -3.67
C ARG A 68 -19.82 21.92 -3.83
N GLY A 69 -18.84 21.64 -4.69
CA GLY A 69 -17.70 22.51 -4.95
C GLY A 69 -16.65 22.53 -3.84
N ALA A 70 -16.68 21.57 -2.89
CA ALA A 70 -15.66 21.51 -1.87
C ALA A 70 -14.31 21.08 -2.46
N ARG A 71 -13.27 21.88 -2.24
CA ARG A 71 -11.90 21.46 -2.56
C ARG A 71 -11.50 20.30 -1.65
N GLN A 72 -11.01 19.23 -2.24
CA GLN A 72 -10.56 18.05 -1.52
C GLN A 72 -9.40 17.38 -2.27
N PRO A 73 -8.57 16.59 -1.58
CA PRO A 73 -7.50 15.81 -2.22
C PRO A 73 -8.12 14.73 -3.14
N SER A 74 -7.30 14.00 -3.88
CA SER A 74 -7.80 12.85 -4.66
C SER A 74 -8.53 11.84 -3.76
N PHE A 75 -9.43 11.05 -4.33
CA PHE A 75 -10.19 10.06 -3.55
C PHE A 75 -9.29 9.13 -2.74
N ALA A 76 -8.20 8.64 -3.34
CA ALA A 76 -7.25 7.76 -2.66
C ALA A 76 -6.59 8.44 -1.45
N HIS A 77 -6.17 9.71 -1.57
CA HIS A 77 -5.58 10.47 -0.46
C HIS A 77 -6.61 10.83 0.62
N ALA A 78 -7.87 10.99 0.25
CA ALA A 78 -8.93 11.27 1.21
C ALA A 78 -9.33 10.04 2.04
N MET A 79 -9.12 8.84 1.50
CA MET A 79 -9.62 7.58 2.06
C MET A 79 -8.54 6.71 2.68
N SER A 80 -7.26 6.97 2.37
CA SER A 80 -6.13 6.18 2.86
C SER A 80 -4.93 7.05 3.16
N VAL A 81 -4.18 6.70 4.19
CA VAL A 81 -2.89 7.32 4.50
C VAL A 81 -1.78 6.85 3.54
N LEU A 82 -1.95 5.70 2.90
CA LEU A 82 -0.91 5.07 2.08
C LEU A 82 -0.41 5.95 0.93
N PRO A 83 -1.25 6.62 0.13
CA PRO A 83 -0.77 7.55 -0.89
C PRO A 83 0.14 8.65 -0.34
N THR A 84 -0.23 9.21 0.81
CA THR A 84 0.59 10.24 1.49
C THR A 84 1.94 9.69 1.95
N LEU A 85 1.97 8.48 2.50
CA LEU A 85 3.21 7.81 2.88
C LEU A 85 4.10 7.51 1.66
N MET A 86 3.50 7.05 0.56
CA MET A 86 4.24 6.76 -0.68
C MET A 86 4.82 8.03 -1.30
N ASP A 87 4.06 9.12 -1.36
CA ASP A 87 4.54 10.41 -1.85
C ASP A 87 5.69 10.96 -1.00
N ALA A 88 5.68 10.67 0.29
CA ALA A 88 6.73 11.06 1.24
C ALA A 88 7.88 10.04 1.35
N ASN A 89 7.87 8.96 0.58
CA ASN A 89 8.82 7.83 0.68
C ASN A 89 8.94 7.29 2.13
N ARG A 90 7.78 7.07 2.78
CA ARG A 90 7.70 6.55 4.15
C ARG A 90 7.14 5.13 4.16
N ALA A 91 7.69 4.32 5.06
CA ALA A 91 7.18 2.98 5.31
C ALA A 91 5.79 3.03 5.97
N PRO A 92 4.88 2.09 5.65
CA PRO A 92 3.56 1.98 6.29
C PRO A 92 3.63 1.30 7.67
N LYS A 93 4.71 1.53 8.39
CA LYS A 93 5.08 0.81 9.61
C LYS A 93 5.70 1.74 10.63
N LEU A 94 5.39 1.56 11.90
CA LEU A 94 6.04 2.27 13.00
C LEU A 94 7.32 1.54 13.42
N LEU A 95 8.27 2.29 13.96
CA LEU A 95 9.45 1.70 14.59
C LEU A 95 9.01 0.83 15.78
N GLY A 96 9.52 -0.40 15.83
CA GLY A 96 9.19 -1.35 16.88
C GLY A 96 7.88 -2.12 16.68
N SER A 97 7.18 -1.96 15.54
CA SER A 97 6.07 -2.85 15.19
C SER A 97 6.55 -4.28 14.97
N ASP A 98 5.73 -5.24 15.31
CA ASP A 98 6.01 -6.65 15.08
C ASP A 98 6.20 -6.97 13.59
N PRO A 99 6.97 -8.03 13.25
CA PRO A 99 7.15 -8.45 11.86
C PRO A 99 5.80 -8.63 11.15
N PHE A 100 5.70 -8.12 9.91
CA PHE A 100 4.51 -8.17 9.06
C PHE A 100 3.27 -7.44 9.61
N GLU A 101 3.42 -6.64 10.67
CA GLU A 101 2.39 -5.73 11.19
C GLU A 101 2.70 -4.29 10.79
N GLY A 102 1.70 -3.55 10.35
CA GLY A 102 1.80 -2.15 9.94
C GLY A 102 0.58 -1.35 10.34
N LEU A 103 0.63 -0.04 10.12
CA LEU A 103 -0.51 0.87 10.31
C LEU A 103 -1.71 0.51 9.42
N THR A 104 -1.42 -0.07 8.27
CA THR A 104 -2.37 -0.48 7.24
C THR A 104 -1.81 -1.70 6.51
N ASN A 105 -2.58 -2.27 5.59
CA ASN A 105 -2.09 -3.32 4.71
C ASN A 105 -0.95 -2.80 3.83
N TYR A 106 0.07 -3.62 3.64
CA TYR A 106 1.17 -3.35 2.74
C TYR A 106 1.64 -4.63 2.05
N SER A 107 2.56 -4.51 1.13
CA SER A 107 3.24 -5.59 0.44
C SER A 107 4.71 -5.21 0.24
N PHE A 108 5.41 -5.92 -0.63
CA PHE A 108 6.79 -5.63 -0.97
C PHE A 108 6.99 -5.50 -2.48
N HIS A 109 7.91 -4.63 -2.87
CA HIS A 109 8.68 -4.78 -4.08
C HIS A 109 9.94 -5.56 -3.70
N LEU A 110 10.31 -6.57 -4.47
CA LEU A 110 11.45 -7.43 -4.16
C LEU A 110 12.02 -8.06 -5.43
N ASP A 111 13.27 -8.51 -5.33
CA ASP A 111 13.84 -9.38 -6.33
C ASP A 111 13.36 -10.82 -6.12
N THR A 112 12.64 -11.36 -7.10
CA THR A 112 12.06 -12.71 -7.01
C THR A 112 13.10 -13.81 -7.06
N SER A 113 14.25 -13.58 -7.68
CA SER A 113 15.35 -14.54 -7.73
C SER A 113 16.01 -14.64 -6.35
N LEU A 114 16.28 -13.48 -5.71
CA LEU A 114 16.80 -13.43 -4.35
C LEU A 114 15.83 -14.04 -3.34
N MET A 115 14.52 -13.80 -3.51
CA MET A 115 13.49 -14.43 -2.68
C MET A 115 13.53 -15.96 -2.83
N GLY A 116 13.69 -16.46 -4.04
CA GLY A 116 13.80 -17.91 -4.29
C GLY A 116 15.01 -18.54 -3.58
N GLU A 117 16.18 -17.91 -3.66
CA GLU A 117 17.38 -18.38 -2.95
C GLU A 117 17.26 -18.24 -1.43
N TYR A 118 16.65 -17.15 -0.93
CA TYR A 118 16.37 -16.98 0.49
C TYR A 118 15.51 -18.09 1.04
N LEU A 119 14.37 -18.38 0.40
CA LEU A 119 13.46 -19.43 0.83
C LEU A 119 14.09 -20.83 0.72
N LYS A 120 14.86 -21.09 -0.33
CA LYS A 120 15.61 -22.33 -0.48
C LYS A 120 16.61 -22.53 0.68
N HIS A 121 17.32 -21.48 1.06
CA HIS A 121 18.21 -21.52 2.24
C HIS A 121 17.44 -21.72 3.53
N TYR A 122 16.32 -21.04 3.69
CA TYR A 122 15.46 -21.14 4.87
C TYR A 122 14.93 -22.56 5.07
N CYS A 123 14.48 -23.23 4.00
CA CYS A 123 13.96 -24.60 4.06
C CYS A 123 15.02 -25.68 4.35
N ARG A 124 16.30 -25.34 4.32
CA ARG A 124 17.41 -26.27 4.60
C ARG A 124 17.97 -26.15 6.02
N ARG A 125 17.47 -25.22 6.81
CA ARG A 125 17.79 -25.04 8.24
C ARG A 125 16.94 -26.00 9.08
#